data_e8f1aae413fdbd104154271f86191d8e
#
_entry.id   e8f1aae413fdbd104154271f86191d8e
#
_cell.length_a   1.000
_cell.length_b   1.000
_cell.length_c   1.000
_cell.angle_alpha   90.00
_cell.angle_beta   90.00
_cell.angle_gamma   90.00
#
_symmetry.space_group_name_H-M   'P 1'
#
loop_
_entity.id
_entity.type
_entity.pdbx_description
1 polymer ?
#
loop_
_entity_poly.entity_id
_entity_poly.type
_entity_poly.pdbx_seq_one_letter_code
_entity_poly.pdbx_strand_id
1 'polypeptide(L)'
;MKRVPLIPILSLFLCFTWFACERVGPDTDPEEVGISDVPDVIVFFPPNGPGDNGYLDKVLTAVSRFSIEHPGKVRIVRTNEEITDSLNGSLLIQAVEWMIMSDTHKDTTLAVFVGSEFKDILYRSKTPEGRVKVLLMEDDGIGAPDWLHTCKIERYGACYLSGAMVAQQRAVIIAAMPDDPVLERSIEGFKKGYGSIKGREVDSVYYLANDYKGFTMQKKARTIVDSLQKGNDMWDYCTVFPLAGAANIGVYNGLHEATCVQAVGMDKDYSQISDNIPFSINIGIDSLIMDYLNKWHDARILPKRRVEGLGSKYIDIIFNERWNSLNLFYDWEDENHEFDTGFIDNELKSEFWKMRYAMFIDKAMEEEKAYAEY
;
A
#
# COMPACT_ATOMS: atom_id res chain seq x y z
N MET A 1 46.37 -1.79 -40.07
CA MET A 1 45.09 -1.76 -39.39
C MET A 1 44.36 -3.08 -39.66
N LYS A 2 44.34 -3.99 -38.70
CA LYS A 2 43.69 -5.30 -38.81
C LYS A 2 42.20 -5.13 -38.44
N ARG A 3 41.32 -5.48 -39.37
CA ARG A 3 39.85 -5.51 -39.14
C ARG A 3 39.53 -6.71 -38.26
N VAL A 4 38.94 -6.48 -37.10
CA VAL A 4 38.35 -7.50 -36.22
C VAL A 4 36.98 -7.85 -36.77
N PRO A 5 36.63 -9.11 -36.98
CA PRO A 5 35.31 -9.48 -37.50
C PRO A 5 34.23 -9.32 -36.40
N LEU A 6 33.17 -8.57 -36.71
CA LEU A 6 32.06 -8.18 -35.82
C LEU A 6 30.98 -9.28 -35.65
N ILE A 7 31.19 -10.46 -36.23
CA ILE A 7 30.18 -11.50 -36.36
C ILE A 7 29.94 -12.39 -35.11
N PRO A 8 30.91 -12.64 -34.24
CA PRO A 8 30.65 -13.53 -33.08
C PRO A 8 29.90 -12.84 -31.91
N ILE A 9 29.80 -11.51 -31.89
CA ILE A 9 29.14 -10.82 -30.75
C ILE A 9 27.61 -10.77 -30.93
N LEU A 10 27.13 -10.80 -32.18
CA LEU A 10 25.69 -10.76 -32.46
C LEU A 10 24.98 -12.11 -32.24
N SER A 11 25.72 -13.22 -32.30
CA SER A 11 25.16 -14.56 -32.04
C SER A 11 25.01 -14.86 -30.54
N LEU A 12 25.74 -14.19 -29.68
CA LEU A 12 25.64 -14.40 -28.24
C LEU A 12 24.41 -13.67 -27.64
N PHE A 13 23.97 -12.57 -28.27
CA PHE A 13 22.79 -11.83 -27.82
C PHE A 13 21.46 -12.49 -28.22
N LEU A 14 21.45 -13.30 -29.28
CA LEU A 14 20.26 -14.03 -29.73
C LEU A 14 19.96 -15.29 -28.91
N CYS A 15 20.93 -15.82 -28.17
CA CYS A 15 20.70 -16.99 -27.32
C CYS A 15 20.07 -16.62 -25.95
N PHE A 16 20.10 -15.36 -25.52
CA PHE A 16 19.50 -14.95 -24.24
C PHE A 16 18.03 -14.53 -24.32
N THR A 17 17.47 -14.38 -25.53
CA THR A 17 16.05 -14.02 -25.71
C THR A 17 15.12 -15.23 -25.81
N TRP A 18 15.62 -16.45 -25.79
CA TRP A 18 14.81 -17.67 -25.91
C TRP A 18 14.49 -18.36 -24.58
N PHE A 19 14.96 -17.85 -23.44
CA PHE A 19 14.64 -18.39 -22.13
C PHE A 19 13.54 -17.62 -21.38
N ALA A 20 12.91 -16.63 -22.00
CA ALA A 20 11.77 -15.93 -21.42
C ALA A 20 10.49 -16.40 -22.13
N CYS A 21 9.69 -17.20 -21.45
CA CYS A 21 8.39 -17.76 -21.79
C CYS A 21 8.43 -19.19 -22.39
N GLU A 22 8.83 -20.16 -21.63
CA GLU A 22 8.13 -21.44 -21.72
C GLU A 22 6.74 -21.25 -21.09
N ARG A 23 5.75 -21.06 -21.96
CA ARG A 23 4.38 -21.43 -21.59
C ARG A 23 4.44 -22.91 -21.25
N VAL A 24 4.25 -23.26 -19.99
CA VAL A 24 3.87 -24.61 -19.62
C VAL A 24 2.54 -24.84 -20.33
N GLY A 25 2.60 -25.50 -21.47
CA GLY A 25 1.43 -25.89 -22.24
C GLY A 25 0.71 -27.03 -21.52
N PRO A 26 -0.56 -27.26 -21.83
CA PRO A 26 -1.40 -28.28 -21.17
C PRO A 26 -1.18 -29.68 -21.75
N ASP A 27 0.04 -30.11 -21.99
CA ASP A 27 0.34 -31.43 -22.60
C ASP A 27 1.08 -32.41 -21.68
N THR A 28 0.80 -32.36 -20.39
CA THR A 28 1.10 -33.49 -19.50
C THR A 28 -0.20 -34.17 -19.13
N ASP A 29 -0.28 -35.44 -19.52
CA ASP A 29 -1.41 -36.33 -19.25
C ASP A 29 -1.78 -36.28 -17.74
N PRO A 30 -3.00 -35.92 -17.35
CA PRO A 30 -3.36 -35.69 -15.94
C PRO A 30 -3.31 -36.96 -15.07
N GLU A 31 -3.13 -38.10 -15.65
CA GLU A 31 -3.13 -39.39 -14.94
C GLU A 31 -1.76 -39.80 -14.35
N GLU A 32 -0.64 -39.15 -14.74
CA GLU A 32 0.70 -39.57 -14.28
C GLU A 32 1.25 -38.76 -13.09
N VAL A 33 0.64 -37.62 -12.74
CA VAL A 33 1.09 -36.87 -11.56
C VAL A 33 -0.09 -36.75 -10.60
N GLY A 34 -0.09 -37.55 -9.57
CA GLY A 34 -1.09 -37.54 -8.47
C GLY A 34 -1.08 -36.24 -7.64
N ILE A 35 -0.82 -35.11 -8.29
CA ILE A 35 -0.89 -33.75 -7.76
C ILE A 35 -2.23 -33.19 -8.18
N SER A 36 -3.06 -32.87 -7.22
CA SER A 36 -4.30 -32.10 -7.43
C SER A 36 -3.99 -30.84 -8.23
N ASP A 37 -4.55 -30.70 -9.44
CA ASP A 37 -4.38 -29.53 -10.32
C ASP A 37 -5.00 -28.25 -9.73
N VAL A 38 -5.60 -28.32 -8.55
CA VAL A 38 -6.25 -27.22 -7.87
C VAL A 38 -5.30 -26.61 -6.85
N PRO A 39 -4.95 -25.33 -6.97
CA PRO A 39 -4.10 -24.68 -5.98
C PRO A 39 -4.82 -24.57 -4.63
N ASP A 40 -4.08 -24.74 -3.55
CA ASP A 40 -4.60 -24.56 -2.19
C ASP A 40 -4.92 -23.08 -1.90
N VAL A 41 -4.24 -22.17 -2.62
CA VAL A 41 -4.42 -20.73 -2.47
C VAL A 41 -4.50 -20.06 -3.85
N ILE A 42 -5.50 -19.21 -4.05
CA ILE A 42 -5.61 -18.33 -5.24
C ILE A 42 -5.64 -16.89 -4.74
N VAL A 43 -4.74 -16.05 -5.27
CA VAL A 43 -4.66 -14.65 -4.88
C VAL A 43 -5.03 -13.76 -6.05
N PHE A 44 -6.06 -12.94 -5.86
CA PHE A 44 -6.58 -11.98 -6.83
C PHE A 44 -6.03 -10.59 -6.52
N PHE A 45 -5.27 -10.04 -7.45
CA PHE A 45 -4.80 -8.65 -7.39
C PHE A 45 -5.75 -7.74 -8.16
N PRO A 46 -5.94 -6.48 -7.69
CA PRO A 46 -6.71 -5.48 -8.40
C PRO A 46 -6.06 -5.08 -9.74
N PRO A 47 -6.75 -4.29 -10.60
CA PRO A 47 -6.26 -3.93 -11.93
C PRO A 47 -4.92 -3.21 -11.96
N ASN A 48 -4.66 -2.34 -10.99
CA ASN A 48 -3.37 -1.67 -10.83
C ASN A 48 -2.23 -2.66 -10.53
N GLY A 49 -2.53 -3.84 -9.99
CA GLY A 49 -1.60 -4.94 -9.78
C GLY A 49 -0.35 -4.60 -8.95
N PRO A 50 0.54 -5.59 -8.74
CA PRO A 50 1.86 -5.33 -8.17
C PRO A 50 2.71 -4.41 -9.05
N GLY A 51 3.67 -3.73 -8.44
CA GLY A 51 4.53 -2.70 -9.07
C GLY A 51 4.34 -1.33 -8.44
N ASP A 52 3.62 -1.27 -7.31
CA ASP A 52 3.40 -0.04 -6.55
C ASP A 52 4.59 0.33 -5.66
N ASN A 53 5.59 -0.53 -5.58
CA ASN A 53 6.71 -0.41 -4.65
C ASN A 53 6.26 -0.20 -3.18
N GLY A 54 5.06 -0.66 -2.85
CA GLY A 54 4.39 -0.45 -1.57
C GLY A 54 3.54 -1.64 -1.15
N TYR A 55 2.25 -1.41 -0.94
CA TYR A 55 1.29 -2.37 -0.41
C TYR A 55 1.16 -3.66 -1.24
N LEU A 56 0.88 -3.54 -2.55
CA LEU A 56 0.66 -4.70 -3.42
C LEU A 56 1.95 -5.51 -3.64
N ASP A 57 3.10 -4.86 -3.72
CA ASP A 57 4.40 -5.53 -3.81
C ASP A 57 4.74 -6.31 -2.54
N LYS A 58 4.36 -5.81 -1.36
CA LYS A 58 4.50 -6.54 -0.10
C LYS A 58 3.61 -7.79 -0.07
N VAL A 59 2.36 -7.68 -0.53
CA VAL A 59 1.47 -8.85 -0.68
C VAL A 59 2.08 -9.87 -1.63
N LEU A 60 2.56 -9.43 -2.81
CA LEU A 60 3.21 -10.32 -3.77
C LEU A 60 4.45 -11.00 -3.16
N THR A 61 5.25 -10.26 -2.38
CA THR A 61 6.43 -10.80 -1.70
C THR A 61 6.05 -11.89 -0.71
N ALA A 62 5.02 -11.69 0.10
CA ALA A 62 4.53 -12.69 1.05
C ALA A 62 4.00 -13.95 0.34
N VAL A 63 3.18 -13.75 -0.70
CA VAL A 63 2.61 -14.83 -1.51
C VAL A 63 3.71 -15.63 -2.23
N SER A 64 4.70 -14.94 -2.78
CA SER A 64 5.84 -15.58 -3.45
C SER A 64 6.68 -16.38 -2.47
N ARG A 65 6.94 -15.85 -1.28
CA ARG A 65 7.64 -16.56 -0.21
C ARG A 65 6.88 -17.83 0.19
N PHE A 66 5.58 -17.73 0.43
CA PHE A 66 4.74 -18.88 0.73
C PHE A 66 4.76 -19.91 -0.39
N SER A 67 4.73 -19.49 -1.65
CA SER A 67 4.82 -20.38 -2.82
C SER A 67 6.17 -21.10 -2.93
N ILE A 68 7.26 -20.46 -2.50
CA ILE A 68 8.58 -21.11 -2.44
C ILE A 68 8.63 -22.16 -1.32
N GLU A 69 8.04 -21.85 -0.16
CA GLU A 69 7.95 -22.76 0.98
C GLU A 69 7.00 -23.96 0.69
N HIS A 70 5.98 -23.74 -0.17
CA HIS A 70 4.94 -24.72 -0.54
C HIS A 70 4.75 -24.77 -2.07
N PRO A 71 5.67 -25.43 -2.81
CA PRO A 71 5.64 -25.47 -4.28
C PRO A 71 4.33 -26.06 -4.84
N GLY A 72 3.81 -25.42 -5.92
CA GLY A 72 2.59 -25.87 -6.61
C GLY A 72 1.27 -25.54 -5.91
N LYS A 73 1.31 -24.88 -4.73
CA LYS A 73 0.14 -24.62 -3.91
C LYS A 73 -0.53 -23.26 -4.15
N VAL A 74 0.10 -22.37 -4.90
CA VAL A 74 -0.37 -20.98 -5.08
C VAL A 74 -0.57 -20.65 -6.55
N ARG A 75 -1.71 -20.01 -6.86
CA ARG A 75 -1.99 -19.36 -8.14
C ARG A 75 -2.20 -17.85 -7.91
N ILE A 76 -1.58 -17.04 -8.75
CA ILE A 76 -1.78 -15.58 -8.78
C ILE A 76 -2.61 -15.20 -9.99
N VAL A 77 -3.67 -14.43 -9.76
CA VAL A 77 -4.56 -13.90 -10.79
C VAL A 77 -4.48 -12.37 -10.76
N ARG A 78 -4.17 -11.75 -11.89
CA ARG A 78 -4.28 -10.30 -12.08
C ARG A 78 -5.59 -10.01 -12.78
N THR A 79 -6.39 -9.14 -12.21
CA THR A 79 -7.58 -8.63 -12.88
C THR A 79 -7.16 -7.51 -13.84
N ASN A 80 -7.92 -7.28 -14.90
CA ASN A 80 -7.69 -6.18 -15.83
C ASN A 80 -8.73 -5.08 -15.62
N GLU A 81 -8.48 -3.88 -16.14
CA GLU A 81 -9.38 -2.72 -16.02
C GLU A 81 -10.78 -3.01 -16.59
N GLU A 82 -10.89 -3.81 -17.65
CA GLU A 82 -12.16 -4.17 -18.29
C GLU A 82 -13.09 -4.95 -17.34
N ILE A 83 -12.52 -5.66 -16.37
CA ILE A 83 -13.29 -6.44 -15.39
C ILE A 83 -13.93 -5.51 -14.35
N THR A 84 -13.26 -4.42 -13.99
CA THR A 84 -13.77 -3.44 -13.01
C THR A 84 -14.68 -2.39 -13.64
N ASP A 85 -14.38 -1.95 -14.88
CA ASP A 85 -15.17 -0.96 -15.62
C ASP A 85 -16.45 -1.54 -16.22
N SER A 86 -16.54 -2.85 -16.44
CA SER A 86 -17.81 -3.45 -16.78
C SER A 86 -18.71 -3.38 -15.55
N LEU A 87 -19.62 -2.41 -15.55
CA LEU A 87 -20.64 -2.16 -14.53
C LEU A 87 -21.41 -3.41 -14.07
N ASN A 88 -21.22 -4.52 -14.73
CA ASN A 88 -21.79 -5.80 -14.37
C ASN A 88 -20.79 -6.74 -13.72
N GLY A 89 -19.49 -6.43 -13.69
CA GLY A 89 -18.49 -7.33 -13.14
C GLY A 89 -18.66 -8.79 -13.63
N SER A 90 -19.41 -8.98 -14.74
CA SER A 90 -19.95 -10.26 -15.12
C SER A 90 -18.86 -11.31 -15.37
N LEU A 91 -17.71 -10.89 -15.90
CA LEU A 91 -16.59 -11.79 -16.12
C LEU A 91 -15.85 -12.13 -14.82
N LEU A 92 -15.70 -11.15 -13.91
CA LEU A 92 -15.08 -11.41 -12.62
C LEU A 92 -16.05 -12.20 -11.72
N ILE A 93 -17.34 -11.86 -11.72
CA ILE A 93 -18.38 -12.64 -11.04
C ILE A 93 -18.38 -14.07 -11.59
N GLN A 94 -18.37 -14.26 -12.90
CA GLN A 94 -18.34 -15.59 -13.52
C GLN A 94 -17.04 -16.33 -13.18
N ALA A 95 -15.87 -15.66 -13.19
CA ALA A 95 -14.60 -16.27 -12.82
C ALA A 95 -14.58 -16.66 -11.33
N VAL A 96 -15.11 -15.82 -10.47
CA VAL A 96 -15.25 -16.08 -9.03
C VAL A 96 -16.28 -17.16 -8.80
N GLU A 97 -17.46 -17.08 -9.42
CA GLU A 97 -18.51 -18.10 -9.34
C GLU A 97 -18.02 -19.44 -9.90
N TRP A 98 -17.35 -19.44 -11.05
CA TRP A 98 -16.81 -20.66 -11.64
C TRP A 98 -15.74 -21.29 -10.72
N MET A 99 -14.87 -20.52 -10.12
CA MET A 99 -13.87 -21.02 -9.18
C MET A 99 -14.48 -21.50 -7.85
N ILE A 100 -15.51 -20.79 -7.38
CA ILE A 100 -16.18 -21.09 -6.11
C ILE A 100 -17.13 -22.29 -6.27
N MET A 101 -17.77 -22.46 -7.44
CA MET A 101 -18.81 -23.45 -7.71
C MET A 101 -18.30 -24.68 -8.47
N SER A 102 -17.02 -24.74 -8.86
CA SER A 102 -16.54 -25.89 -9.60
C SER A 102 -16.40 -27.08 -8.65
N ASP A 103 -17.26 -28.09 -8.84
CA ASP A 103 -17.26 -29.37 -8.12
C ASP A 103 -15.94 -30.19 -8.28
N THR A 104 -15.02 -29.70 -9.10
CA THR A 104 -13.74 -30.33 -9.36
C THR A 104 -12.73 -30.16 -8.23
N HIS A 105 -13.01 -29.27 -7.25
CA HIS A 105 -12.13 -29.05 -6.11
C HIS A 105 -12.26 -30.19 -5.10
N LYS A 106 -11.42 -31.19 -5.22
CA LYS A 106 -11.32 -32.27 -4.21
C LYS A 106 -10.76 -31.76 -2.88
N ASP A 107 -9.93 -30.72 -2.95
CA ASP A 107 -9.25 -30.12 -1.81
C ASP A 107 -9.82 -28.73 -1.47
N THR A 108 -9.62 -28.30 -0.23
CA THR A 108 -10.06 -26.99 0.24
C THR A 108 -9.18 -25.90 -0.33
N THR A 109 -9.76 -24.85 -0.93
CA THR A 109 -9.04 -23.72 -1.52
C THR A 109 -9.32 -22.44 -0.74
N LEU A 110 -8.29 -21.64 -0.51
CA LEU A 110 -8.40 -20.27 -0.01
C LEU A 110 -8.31 -19.28 -1.19
N ALA A 111 -9.39 -18.54 -1.45
CA ALA A 111 -9.39 -17.43 -2.39
C ALA A 111 -9.16 -16.11 -1.64
N VAL A 112 -8.05 -15.42 -1.92
CA VAL A 112 -7.68 -14.13 -1.31
C VAL A 112 -7.88 -13.02 -2.32
N PHE A 113 -8.73 -12.06 -2.01
CA PHE A 113 -8.97 -10.87 -2.81
C PHE A 113 -8.26 -9.68 -2.17
N VAL A 114 -7.31 -9.09 -2.88
CA VAL A 114 -6.42 -8.04 -2.37
C VAL A 114 -6.93 -6.68 -2.81
N GLY A 115 -7.78 -6.07 -1.97
CA GLY A 115 -8.29 -4.73 -2.20
C GLY A 115 -9.80 -4.60 -2.00
N SER A 116 -10.22 -3.40 -1.62
CA SER A 116 -11.63 -3.06 -1.38
C SER A 116 -12.49 -3.08 -2.65
N GLU A 117 -11.88 -3.02 -3.83
CA GLU A 117 -12.53 -3.05 -5.14
C GLU A 117 -13.39 -4.30 -5.35
N PHE A 118 -13.03 -5.39 -4.71
CA PHE A 118 -13.77 -6.65 -4.80
C PHE A 118 -14.99 -6.73 -3.88
N LYS A 119 -15.17 -5.76 -2.98
CA LYS A 119 -16.23 -5.77 -1.95
C LYS A 119 -17.61 -5.98 -2.54
N ASP A 120 -18.02 -5.11 -3.45
CA ASP A 120 -19.37 -5.11 -4.01
C ASP A 120 -19.72 -6.42 -4.72
N ILE A 121 -18.73 -7.00 -5.41
CA ILE A 121 -18.88 -8.27 -6.12
C ILE A 121 -19.09 -9.40 -5.11
N LEU A 122 -18.19 -9.48 -4.11
CA LEU A 122 -18.24 -10.55 -3.11
C LEU A 122 -19.49 -10.46 -2.22
N TYR A 123 -19.93 -9.26 -1.87
CA TYR A 123 -21.14 -9.06 -1.05
C TYR A 123 -22.42 -9.47 -1.75
N ARG A 124 -22.45 -9.41 -3.09
CA ARG A 124 -23.59 -9.83 -3.94
C ARG A 124 -23.50 -11.28 -4.38
N SER A 125 -22.34 -11.91 -4.20
CA SER A 125 -22.10 -13.29 -4.61
C SER A 125 -22.86 -14.27 -3.72
N LYS A 126 -23.23 -15.42 -4.29
CA LYS A 126 -23.83 -16.52 -3.54
C LYS A 126 -22.81 -17.16 -2.61
N THR A 127 -23.31 -17.81 -1.57
CA THR A 127 -22.47 -18.64 -0.69
C THR A 127 -21.69 -19.66 -1.52
N PRO A 128 -20.35 -19.73 -1.36
CA PRO A 128 -19.55 -20.74 -2.01
C PRO A 128 -20.04 -22.14 -1.67
N GLU A 129 -20.19 -22.99 -2.68
CA GLU A 129 -20.48 -24.39 -2.48
C GLU A 129 -19.18 -25.14 -2.15
N GLY A 130 -19.21 -25.99 -1.11
CA GLY A 130 -18.11 -26.92 -0.83
C GLY A 130 -16.94 -26.36 -0.04
N ARG A 131 -15.72 -26.57 -0.53
CA ARG A 131 -14.47 -26.44 0.23
C ARG A 131 -13.72 -25.12 0.03
N VAL A 132 -14.36 -24.11 -0.57
CA VAL A 132 -13.73 -22.81 -0.80
C VAL A 132 -13.94 -21.89 0.40
N LYS A 133 -12.86 -21.29 0.90
CA LYS A 133 -12.90 -20.17 1.85
C LYS A 133 -12.48 -18.91 1.12
N VAL A 134 -13.12 -17.80 1.42
CA VAL A 134 -12.86 -16.52 0.76
C VAL A 134 -12.43 -15.50 1.79
N LEU A 135 -11.31 -14.83 1.52
CA LEU A 135 -10.77 -13.74 2.31
C LEU A 135 -10.76 -12.46 1.46
N LEU A 136 -11.43 -11.43 1.92
CA LEU A 136 -11.36 -10.08 1.37
C LEU A 136 -10.44 -9.22 2.24
N MET A 137 -9.43 -8.63 1.62
CA MET A 137 -8.56 -7.64 2.25
C MET A 137 -9.14 -6.23 2.08
N GLU A 138 -8.76 -5.31 2.96
CA GLU A 138 -9.20 -3.91 3.01
C GLU A 138 -10.71 -3.75 3.24
N ASP A 139 -11.31 -4.70 3.95
CA ASP A 139 -12.72 -4.65 4.34
C ASP A 139 -12.90 -4.92 5.84
N ASP A 140 -13.69 -4.09 6.50
CA ASP A 140 -13.98 -4.22 7.92
C ASP A 140 -15.06 -5.26 8.26
N GLY A 141 -15.68 -5.85 7.26
CA GLY A 141 -16.70 -6.89 7.40
C GLY A 141 -18.05 -6.42 7.90
N ILE A 142 -18.31 -5.12 7.91
CA ILE A 142 -19.65 -4.60 8.26
C ILE A 142 -20.62 -4.96 7.14
N GLY A 143 -21.66 -5.75 7.48
CA GLY A 143 -22.64 -6.25 6.50
C GLY A 143 -22.11 -7.39 5.61
N ALA A 144 -20.92 -7.92 5.87
CA ALA A 144 -20.38 -9.03 5.08
C ALA A 144 -21.22 -10.31 5.25
N PRO A 145 -21.40 -11.11 4.17
CA PRO A 145 -22.06 -12.40 4.26
C PRO A 145 -21.31 -13.35 5.23
N ASP A 146 -22.06 -14.27 5.84
CA ASP A 146 -21.50 -15.17 6.84
C ASP A 146 -20.39 -16.10 6.34
N TRP A 147 -20.29 -16.33 5.05
CA TRP A 147 -19.23 -17.14 4.44
C TRP A 147 -17.95 -16.37 4.17
N LEU A 148 -18.00 -15.02 4.05
CA LEU A 148 -16.87 -14.17 3.69
C LEU A 148 -16.02 -13.82 4.91
N HIS A 149 -14.73 -14.16 4.89
CA HIS A 149 -13.75 -13.66 5.84
C HIS A 149 -13.25 -12.30 5.40
N THR A 150 -13.07 -11.37 6.34
CA THR A 150 -12.58 -10.02 6.03
C THR A 150 -11.40 -9.64 6.90
N CYS A 151 -10.51 -8.85 6.32
CA CYS A 151 -9.37 -8.29 7.02
C CYS A 151 -9.08 -6.87 6.53
N LYS A 152 -8.95 -5.93 7.45
CA LYS A 152 -8.64 -4.53 7.17
C LYS A 152 -7.43 -4.08 7.96
N ILE A 153 -6.60 -3.26 7.33
CA ILE A 153 -5.63 -2.41 8.02
C ILE A 153 -6.24 -1.01 8.13
N GLU A 154 -6.62 -0.62 9.35
CA GLU A 154 -7.15 0.70 9.62
C GLU A 154 -6.00 1.70 9.70
N ARG A 155 -5.97 2.64 8.75
CA ARG A 155 -4.88 3.62 8.60
C ARG A 155 -5.17 4.95 9.25
N TYR A 156 -6.40 5.17 9.69
CA TYR A 156 -6.84 6.46 10.21
C TYR A 156 -5.92 7.00 11.32
N GLY A 157 -5.63 6.17 12.34
CA GLY A 157 -4.77 6.57 13.46
C GLY A 157 -3.33 6.88 13.03
N ALA A 158 -2.75 6.07 12.15
CA ALA A 158 -1.40 6.32 11.63
C ALA A 158 -1.33 7.59 10.78
N CYS A 159 -2.38 7.87 9.99
CA CYS A 159 -2.49 9.10 9.22
C CYS A 159 -2.72 10.31 10.14
N TYR A 160 -3.54 10.19 11.17
CA TYR A 160 -3.72 11.21 12.21
C TYR A 160 -2.38 11.54 12.87
N LEU A 161 -1.67 10.49 13.33
CA LEU A 161 -0.36 10.65 13.96
C LEU A 161 0.61 11.36 13.04
N SER A 162 0.65 10.97 11.77
CA SER A 162 1.52 11.60 10.76
C SER A 162 1.19 13.09 10.58
N GLY A 163 -0.09 13.46 10.52
CA GLY A 163 -0.52 14.84 10.45
C GLY A 163 -0.12 15.66 11.67
N ALA A 164 -0.31 15.09 12.89
CA ALA A 164 0.08 15.73 14.13
C ALA A 164 1.60 15.85 14.31
N MET A 165 2.36 14.91 13.74
CA MET A 165 3.82 14.95 13.74
C MET A 165 4.41 15.98 12.79
N VAL A 166 3.72 16.32 11.69
CA VAL A 166 4.23 17.30 10.71
C VAL A 166 4.50 18.64 11.36
N ALA A 167 5.74 19.13 11.23
CA ALA A 167 6.21 20.36 11.87
C ALA A 167 6.04 21.61 11.00
N GLN A 168 5.94 21.44 9.66
CA GLN A 168 5.83 22.54 8.72
C GLN A 168 4.46 23.21 8.80
N GLN A 169 4.43 24.52 8.50
CA GLN A 169 3.19 25.30 8.49
C GLN A 169 2.30 24.98 7.28
N ARG A 170 2.87 24.37 6.22
CA ARG A 170 2.15 23.98 5.02
C ARG A 170 2.15 22.49 4.84
N ALA A 171 0.99 21.95 4.46
CA ALA A 171 0.85 20.57 4.08
C ALA A 171 -0.12 20.42 2.91
N VAL A 172 0.22 19.50 1.99
CA VAL A 172 -0.65 19.10 0.88
C VAL A 172 -0.79 17.59 0.83
N ILE A 173 -1.90 17.12 0.31
CA ILE A 173 -2.15 15.70 0.09
C ILE A 173 -2.14 15.44 -1.41
N ILE A 174 -1.44 14.40 -1.86
CA ILE A 174 -1.51 13.89 -3.23
C ILE A 174 -2.16 12.51 -3.16
N ALA A 175 -3.39 12.39 -3.63
CA ALA A 175 -4.18 11.16 -3.61
C ALA A 175 -4.40 10.63 -5.03
N ALA A 176 -4.58 9.32 -5.17
CA ALA A 176 -4.79 8.69 -6.48
C ALA A 176 -6.11 9.15 -7.11
N MET A 177 -7.21 9.02 -6.38
CA MET A 177 -8.56 9.32 -6.87
C MET A 177 -9.47 9.77 -5.72
N PRO A 178 -10.56 10.47 -6.00
CA PRO A 178 -11.61 10.73 -5.02
C PRO A 178 -12.48 9.48 -4.78
N ASP A 179 -13.32 9.54 -3.75
CA ASP A 179 -14.38 8.58 -3.44
C ASP A 179 -13.90 7.13 -3.16
N ASP A 180 -12.59 6.93 -2.97
CA ASP A 180 -12.05 5.65 -2.48
C ASP A 180 -12.11 5.62 -0.94
N PRO A 181 -12.83 4.65 -0.32
CA PRO A 181 -13.04 4.65 1.13
C PRO A 181 -11.75 4.55 1.96
N VAL A 182 -10.69 3.89 1.44
CA VAL A 182 -9.40 3.76 2.13
C VAL A 182 -8.64 5.07 2.06
N LEU A 183 -8.65 5.72 0.89
CA LEU A 183 -8.01 7.02 0.71
C LEU A 183 -8.70 8.11 1.51
N GLU A 184 -10.04 8.17 1.46
CA GLU A 184 -10.82 9.19 2.19
C GLU A 184 -10.59 9.12 3.70
N ARG A 185 -10.58 7.93 4.30
CA ARG A 185 -10.25 7.74 5.72
C ARG A 185 -8.82 8.18 6.04
N SER A 186 -7.88 7.89 5.17
CA SER A 186 -6.48 8.30 5.33
C SER A 186 -6.32 9.82 5.23
N ILE A 187 -7.03 10.45 4.28
CA ILE A 187 -7.08 11.91 4.10
C ILE A 187 -7.68 12.57 5.35
N GLU A 188 -8.80 12.04 5.84
CA GLU A 188 -9.47 12.58 7.03
C GLU A 188 -8.60 12.47 8.27
N GLY A 189 -7.98 11.31 8.50
CA GLY A 189 -7.05 11.11 9.60
C GLY A 189 -5.91 12.12 9.56
N PHE A 190 -5.23 12.27 8.42
CA PHE A 190 -4.14 13.23 8.28
C PHE A 190 -4.60 14.68 8.50
N LYS A 191 -5.72 15.10 7.88
CA LYS A 191 -6.28 16.45 8.06
C LYS A 191 -6.59 16.73 9.54
N LYS A 192 -7.22 15.78 10.22
CA LYS A 192 -7.59 15.96 11.64
C LYS A 192 -6.36 16.02 12.53
N GLY A 193 -5.36 15.16 12.29
CA GLY A 193 -4.09 15.19 12.99
C GLY A 193 -3.33 16.50 12.78
N TYR A 194 -3.21 16.97 11.53
CA TYR A 194 -2.56 18.23 11.21
C TYR A 194 -3.32 19.43 11.80
N GLY A 195 -4.65 19.43 11.74
CA GLY A 195 -5.51 20.46 12.31
C GLY A 195 -5.58 20.42 13.86
N SER A 196 -5.09 19.36 14.51
CA SER A 196 -4.96 19.31 15.97
C SER A 196 -3.94 20.30 16.49
N ILE A 197 -3.06 20.78 15.61
CA ILE A 197 -2.13 21.89 15.88
C ILE A 197 -2.87 23.19 15.54
N LYS A 198 -2.99 24.06 16.51
CA LYS A 198 -3.78 25.28 16.45
C LYS A 198 -3.52 26.10 15.16
N GLY A 199 -4.61 26.41 14.44
CA GLY A 199 -4.58 27.26 13.25
C GLY A 199 -4.03 26.60 11.98
N ARG A 200 -3.80 25.29 11.97
CA ARG A 200 -3.30 24.57 10.79
C ARG A 200 -4.43 23.89 10.02
N GLU A 201 -4.39 24.05 8.71
CA GLU A 201 -5.25 23.35 7.77
C GLU A 201 -4.40 22.85 6.60
N VAL A 202 -4.80 21.73 6.00
CA VAL A 202 -4.17 21.23 4.78
C VAL A 202 -4.50 22.16 3.62
N ASP A 203 -3.49 22.68 2.93
CA ASP A 203 -3.65 23.66 1.86
C ASP A 203 -4.49 23.13 0.71
N SER A 204 -4.25 21.90 0.29
CA SER A 204 -4.92 21.28 -0.84
C SER A 204 -4.86 19.77 -0.83
N VAL A 205 -5.85 19.12 -1.46
CA VAL A 205 -5.83 17.71 -1.85
C VAL A 205 -5.79 17.65 -3.38
N TYR A 206 -4.71 17.10 -3.92
CA TYR A 206 -4.53 16.90 -5.36
C TYR A 206 -4.89 15.46 -5.74
N TYR A 207 -5.97 15.27 -6.48
CA TYR A 207 -6.31 13.98 -7.06
C TYR A 207 -5.62 13.79 -8.42
N LEU A 208 -4.94 12.66 -8.59
CA LEU A 208 -4.19 12.37 -9.81
C LEU A 208 -5.11 11.99 -10.97
N ALA A 209 -6.21 11.29 -10.70
CA ALA A 209 -7.27 10.99 -11.67
C ALA A 209 -8.62 10.93 -10.94
N ASN A 210 -9.69 10.63 -11.68
CA ASN A 210 -11.02 10.35 -11.13
C ASN A 210 -11.30 8.84 -11.04
N ASP A 211 -10.31 8.01 -11.35
CA ASP A 211 -10.39 6.56 -11.41
C ASP A 211 -9.07 5.91 -10.95
N TYR A 212 -9.02 4.58 -10.96
CA TYR A 212 -7.85 3.79 -10.53
C TYR A 212 -6.54 4.09 -11.29
N LYS A 213 -6.59 4.77 -12.45
CA LYS A 213 -5.39 5.20 -13.17
C LYS A 213 -4.53 6.15 -12.34
N GLY A 214 -5.15 6.87 -11.39
CA GLY A 214 -4.43 7.73 -10.46
C GLY A 214 -3.32 7.02 -9.70
N PHE A 215 -3.50 5.74 -9.38
CA PHE A 215 -2.48 4.95 -8.69
C PHE A 215 -1.17 4.74 -9.45
N THR A 216 -1.15 4.99 -10.75
CA THR A 216 0.03 4.78 -11.63
C THR A 216 0.60 6.06 -12.23
N MET A 217 0.01 7.24 -11.94
CA MET A 217 0.37 8.52 -12.58
C MET A 217 1.61 9.19 -11.96
N GLN A 218 2.74 8.49 -11.92
CA GLN A 218 4.00 8.95 -11.32
C GLN A 218 4.45 10.31 -11.87
N LYS A 219 4.35 10.51 -13.20
CA LYS A 219 4.76 11.78 -13.85
C LYS A 219 3.93 12.95 -13.35
N LYS A 220 2.61 12.78 -13.20
CA LYS A 220 1.71 13.83 -12.70
C LYS A 220 2.03 14.15 -11.23
N ALA A 221 2.23 13.12 -10.41
CA ALA A 221 2.61 13.28 -9.01
C ALA A 221 3.93 14.06 -8.87
N ARG A 222 4.96 13.73 -9.67
CA ARG A 222 6.22 14.48 -9.71
C ARG A 222 6.00 15.94 -10.12
N THR A 223 5.20 16.19 -11.16
CA THR A 223 4.93 17.56 -11.64
C THR A 223 4.31 18.44 -10.54
N ILE A 224 3.47 17.86 -9.68
CA ILE A 224 2.89 18.59 -8.52
C ILE A 224 4.02 18.97 -7.54
N VAL A 225 4.90 18.04 -7.19
CA VAL A 225 6.04 18.32 -6.29
C VAL A 225 6.95 19.39 -6.89
N ASP A 226 7.30 19.29 -8.18
CA ASP A 226 8.10 20.29 -8.89
C ASP A 226 7.45 21.68 -8.87
N SER A 227 6.11 21.73 -8.91
CA SER A 227 5.34 22.98 -8.86
C SER A 227 5.33 23.59 -7.45
N LEU A 228 5.19 22.76 -6.42
CA LEU A 228 5.27 23.19 -5.02
C LEU A 228 6.64 23.78 -4.72
N GLN A 229 7.70 23.20 -5.26
CA GLN A 229 9.07 23.68 -5.08
C GLN A 229 9.31 25.04 -5.75
N LYS A 230 8.76 25.25 -6.96
CA LYS A 230 8.94 26.50 -7.72
C LYS A 230 8.14 27.67 -7.16
N GLY A 231 7.02 27.38 -6.51
CA GLY A 231 6.12 28.41 -5.96
C GLY A 231 6.50 28.88 -4.56
N ASN A 232 7.46 28.23 -3.92
CA ASN A 232 7.79 28.50 -2.54
C ASN A 232 9.08 29.31 -2.44
N ASP A 233 9.06 30.34 -1.60
CA ASP A 233 10.29 30.99 -1.15
C ASP A 233 11.13 30.03 -0.30
N MET A 234 12.42 30.29 -0.16
CA MET A 234 13.35 29.43 0.58
C MET A 234 12.93 29.17 2.04
N TRP A 235 11.94 29.89 2.55
CA TRP A 235 11.41 29.83 3.90
C TRP A 235 10.03 29.18 4.02
N ASP A 236 9.39 28.83 2.88
CA ASP A 236 8.02 28.29 2.85
C ASP A 236 8.03 26.78 2.64
N TYR A 237 8.37 26.05 3.70
CA TYR A 237 8.47 24.58 3.68
C TYR A 237 7.10 23.92 3.64
N CYS A 238 6.96 22.92 2.77
CA CYS A 238 5.75 22.15 2.58
C CYS A 238 5.97 20.66 2.82
N THR A 239 5.05 20.04 3.54
CA THR A 239 4.99 18.58 3.64
C THR A 239 3.97 18.01 2.67
N VAL A 240 4.39 17.03 1.87
CA VAL A 240 3.50 16.24 1.01
C VAL A 240 3.13 14.95 1.73
N PHE A 241 1.83 14.69 1.83
CA PHE A 241 1.29 13.41 2.28
C PHE A 241 0.80 12.61 1.08
N PRO A 242 1.54 11.60 0.60
CA PRO A 242 1.21 10.89 -0.63
C PRO A 242 0.35 9.66 -0.37
N LEU A 243 -0.80 9.58 -1.03
CA LEU A 243 -1.79 8.50 -0.96
C LEU A 243 -2.14 7.99 -2.36
N ALA A 244 -1.14 7.61 -3.13
CA ALA A 244 -1.34 7.31 -4.54
C ALA A 244 -0.62 6.02 -5.03
N GLY A 245 -0.34 5.07 -4.15
CA GLY A 245 0.25 3.77 -4.51
C GLY A 245 1.53 3.93 -5.35
N ALA A 246 1.59 3.31 -6.54
CA ALA A 246 2.76 3.40 -7.42
C ALA A 246 3.09 4.84 -7.86
N ALA A 247 2.12 5.76 -7.89
CA ALA A 247 2.38 7.15 -8.22
C ALA A 247 3.18 7.89 -7.14
N ASN A 248 3.23 7.39 -5.90
CA ASN A 248 4.07 7.92 -4.82
C ASN A 248 5.57 7.93 -5.19
N ILE A 249 6.01 7.00 -6.05
CA ILE A 249 7.38 6.99 -6.60
C ILE A 249 7.69 8.32 -7.30
N GLY A 250 6.71 8.88 -8.01
CA GLY A 250 6.84 10.20 -8.63
C GLY A 250 7.04 11.31 -7.61
N VAL A 251 6.32 11.27 -6.47
CA VAL A 251 6.52 12.21 -5.36
C VAL A 251 7.95 12.09 -4.82
N TYR A 252 8.39 10.89 -4.45
CA TYR A 252 9.70 10.67 -3.86
C TYR A 252 10.86 11.02 -4.80
N ASN A 253 10.70 10.76 -6.11
CA ASN A 253 11.68 11.16 -7.12
C ASN A 253 11.77 12.69 -7.30
N GLY A 254 10.68 13.42 -7.04
CA GLY A 254 10.68 14.88 -7.03
C GLY A 254 11.46 15.47 -5.86
N LEU A 255 11.59 14.75 -4.74
CA LEU A 255 12.28 15.23 -3.55
C LEU A 255 13.82 15.30 -3.70
N HIS A 256 14.42 14.61 -4.65
CA HIS A 256 15.88 14.63 -4.85
C HIS A 256 16.42 16.02 -5.19
N GLU A 257 15.59 16.83 -5.85
CA GLU A 257 15.93 18.19 -6.26
C GLU A 257 15.29 19.23 -5.33
N ALA A 258 14.46 18.77 -4.36
CA ALA A 258 13.68 19.63 -3.50
C ALA A 258 14.52 20.18 -2.36
N THR A 259 14.45 21.51 -2.16
CA THR A 259 15.09 22.21 -1.03
C THR A 259 14.09 22.65 0.03
N CYS A 260 12.81 22.77 -0.32
CA CYS A 260 11.74 23.27 0.57
C CYS A 260 10.51 22.35 0.63
N VAL A 261 10.61 21.12 0.06
CA VAL A 261 9.53 20.12 0.11
C VAL A 261 10.04 18.85 0.74
N GLN A 262 9.28 18.33 1.71
CA GLN A 262 9.48 17.00 2.27
C GLN A 262 8.22 16.15 2.06
N ALA A 263 8.31 14.84 2.22
CA ALA A 263 7.15 13.95 2.16
C ALA A 263 7.15 12.91 3.28
N VAL A 264 5.97 12.46 3.66
CA VAL A 264 5.82 11.26 4.49
C VAL A 264 5.97 10.02 3.61
N GLY A 265 6.72 9.01 4.06
CA GLY A 265 6.75 7.71 3.40
C GLY A 265 5.47 6.93 3.65
N MET A 266 4.94 6.23 2.63
CA MET A 266 3.73 5.43 2.75
C MET A 266 3.99 3.97 2.43
N ASP A 267 3.36 3.08 3.19
CA ASP A 267 3.35 1.62 3.09
C ASP A 267 4.65 0.91 3.48
N LYS A 268 5.80 1.53 3.36
CA LYS A 268 7.10 0.96 3.75
C LYS A 268 8.11 2.04 4.12
N ASP A 269 9.28 1.63 4.58
CA ASP A 269 10.42 2.52 4.80
C ASP A 269 10.96 3.08 3.48
N TYR A 270 10.92 4.40 3.35
CA TYR A 270 11.47 5.15 2.23
C TYR A 270 12.71 5.99 2.59
N SER A 271 13.27 5.80 3.77
CA SER A 271 14.46 6.53 4.25
C SER A 271 15.65 6.44 3.29
N GLN A 272 15.75 5.34 2.52
CA GLN A 272 16.83 5.12 1.58
C GLN A 272 16.67 5.90 0.26
N ILE A 273 15.47 6.42 -0.01
CA ILE A 273 15.16 7.11 -1.26
C ILE A 273 15.53 8.59 -1.19
N SER A 274 15.21 9.26 -0.07
CA SER A 274 15.52 10.69 0.09
C SER A 274 15.66 11.07 1.56
N ASP A 275 16.62 11.94 1.83
CA ASP A 275 16.79 12.56 3.15
C ASP A 275 15.68 13.58 3.47
N ASN A 276 14.82 13.93 2.49
CA ASN A 276 13.63 14.74 2.66
C ASN A 276 12.36 13.92 3.02
N ILE A 277 12.53 12.66 3.43
CA ILE A 277 11.47 11.83 4.01
C ILE A 277 11.80 11.62 5.49
N PRO A 278 11.20 12.40 6.41
CA PRO A 278 11.56 12.36 7.82
C PRO A 278 11.15 11.06 8.52
N PHE A 279 10.03 10.50 8.12
CA PHE A 279 9.51 9.23 8.61
C PHE A 279 8.59 8.57 7.60
N SER A 280 8.32 7.29 7.78
CA SER A 280 7.43 6.50 6.94
C SER A 280 6.40 5.75 7.78
N ILE A 281 5.15 5.72 7.32
CA ILE A 281 4.15 4.76 7.80
C ILE A 281 4.46 3.42 7.15
N ASN A 282 4.83 2.45 7.95
CA ASN A 282 5.11 1.10 7.48
C ASN A 282 3.90 0.20 7.74
N ILE A 283 3.32 -0.35 6.68
CA ILE A 283 2.20 -1.29 6.73
C ILE A 283 2.74 -2.71 6.58
N GLY A 284 2.63 -3.53 7.61
CA GLY A 284 3.08 -4.93 7.65
C GLY A 284 2.10 -5.90 7.00
N ILE A 285 1.59 -5.56 5.81
CA ILE A 285 0.63 -6.39 5.07
C ILE A 285 1.22 -7.74 4.67
N ASP A 286 2.51 -7.80 4.38
CA ASP A 286 3.24 -9.04 4.10
C ASP A 286 3.17 -10.01 5.27
N SER A 287 3.41 -9.53 6.49
CA SER A 287 3.31 -10.32 7.72
C SER A 287 1.86 -10.75 8.01
N LEU A 288 0.90 -9.89 7.71
CA LEU A 288 -0.52 -10.18 7.90
C LEU A 288 -1.01 -11.26 6.92
N ILE A 289 -0.65 -11.16 5.66
CA ILE A 289 -0.97 -12.18 4.63
C ILE A 289 -0.30 -13.50 4.99
N MET A 290 0.98 -13.50 5.38
CA MET A 290 1.67 -14.73 5.82
C MET A 290 0.97 -15.38 7.01
N ASP A 291 0.46 -14.62 7.98
CA ASP A 291 -0.31 -15.16 9.10
C ASP A 291 -1.58 -15.89 8.63
N TYR A 292 -2.29 -15.36 7.64
CA TYR A 292 -3.45 -16.02 7.04
C TYR A 292 -3.05 -17.28 6.25
N LEU A 293 -2.03 -17.21 5.41
CA LEU A 293 -1.57 -18.33 4.59
C LEU A 293 -1.06 -19.48 5.45
N ASN A 294 -0.29 -19.19 6.50
CA ASN A 294 0.19 -20.19 7.45
C ASN A 294 -0.95 -20.82 8.26
N LYS A 295 -1.93 -20.02 8.73
CA LYS A 295 -3.11 -20.57 9.41
C LYS A 295 -3.91 -21.48 8.49
N TRP A 296 -4.04 -21.10 7.22
CA TRP A 296 -4.70 -21.93 6.22
C TRP A 296 -3.97 -23.25 6.01
N HIS A 297 -2.66 -23.20 5.77
CA HIS A 297 -1.82 -24.37 5.55
C HIS A 297 -1.85 -25.34 6.76
N ASP A 298 -1.80 -24.79 7.97
CA ASP A 298 -1.86 -25.57 9.22
C ASP A 298 -3.28 -26.04 9.59
N ALA A 299 -4.26 -25.88 8.71
CA ALA A 299 -5.67 -26.19 8.95
C ALA A 299 -6.27 -25.51 10.20
N ARG A 300 -5.73 -24.33 10.58
CA ARG A 300 -6.25 -23.53 11.70
C ARG A 300 -7.46 -22.70 11.28
N ILE A 301 -8.26 -22.31 12.27
CA ILE A 301 -9.42 -21.47 12.03
C ILE A 301 -8.97 -20.07 11.58
N LEU A 302 -9.45 -19.62 10.43
CA LEU A 302 -9.24 -18.26 9.97
C LEU A 302 -10.14 -17.29 10.76
N PRO A 303 -9.64 -16.12 11.15
CA PRO A 303 -10.47 -15.07 11.73
C PRO A 303 -11.60 -14.69 10.78
N LYS A 304 -12.82 -14.57 11.31
CA LYS A 304 -13.98 -14.20 10.48
C LYS A 304 -13.93 -12.75 10.05
N ARG A 305 -13.59 -11.89 10.98
CA ARG A 305 -13.42 -10.46 10.83
C ARG A 305 -12.18 -10.03 11.60
N ARG A 306 -11.33 -9.24 10.96
CA ARG A 306 -10.12 -8.73 11.59
C ARG A 306 -9.87 -7.29 11.15
N VAL A 307 -9.65 -6.42 12.11
CA VAL A 307 -9.24 -5.03 11.88
C VAL A 307 -7.98 -4.79 12.69
N GLU A 308 -6.92 -4.35 12.02
CA GLU A 308 -5.62 -4.04 12.62
C GLU A 308 -5.34 -2.57 12.43
N GLY A 309 -5.22 -1.85 13.54
CA GLY A 309 -4.97 -0.41 13.55
C GLY A 309 -3.62 -0.03 14.14
N LEU A 310 -3.47 1.25 14.40
CA LEU A 310 -2.29 1.82 15.06
C LEU A 310 -2.12 1.19 16.46
N GLY A 311 -0.88 0.79 16.78
CA GLY A 311 -0.58 0.02 17.99
C GLY A 311 -0.65 -1.49 17.80
N SER A 312 -1.16 -1.99 16.66
CA SER A 312 -0.95 -3.38 16.27
C SER A 312 0.47 -3.58 15.73
N LYS A 313 0.94 -4.84 15.69
CA LYS A 313 2.26 -5.15 15.11
C LYS A 313 2.33 -4.97 13.57
N TYR A 314 1.24 -4.56 12.93
CA TYR A 314 1.12 -4.43 11.48
C TYR A 314 1.16 -2.99 10.99
N ILE A 315 1.19 -2.03 11.91
CA ILE A 315 1.42 -0.61 11.58
C ILE A 315 2.52 -0.07 12.49
N ASP A 316 3.52 0.54 11.88
CA ASP A 316 4.65 1.13 12.58
C ASP A 316 5.10 2.43 11.90
N ILE A 317 5.74 3.31 12.66
CA ILE A 317 6.36 4.53 12.14
C ILE A 317 7.87 4.34 12.17
N ILE A 318 8.49 4.39 10.99
CA ILE A 318 9.93 4.25 10.83
C ILE A 318 10.53 5.62 10.60
N PHE A 319 11.47 6.01 11.47
CA PHE A 319 12.17 7.29 11.40
C PHE A 319 13.39 7.21 10.51
N ASN A 320 13.61 8.27 9.73
CA ASN A 320 14.80 8.39 8.89
C ASN A 320 15.96 9.02 9.67
N GLU A 321 16.94 8.23 10.03
CA GLU A 321 18.14 8.71 10.75
C GLU A 321 19.01 9.65 9.92
N ARG A 322 18.88 9.63 8.58
CA ARG A 322 19.60 10.49 7.64
C ARG A 322 18.85 11.76 7.28
N TRP A 323 17.68 11.95 7.87
CA TRP A 323 16.85 13.11 7.58
C TRP A 323 17.63 14.43 7.71
N ASN A 324 17.58 15.25 6.67
CA ASN A 324 18.32 16.49 6.62
C ASN A 324 17.50 17.65 7.20
N SER A 325 17.86 18.12 8.40
CA SER A 325 17.17 19.18 9.10
C SER A 325 17.53 20.60 8.62
N LEU A 326 18.42 20.74 7.61
CA LEU A 326 18.78 22.09 7.12
C LEU A 326 17.54 22.90 6.70
N ASN A 327 16.41 22.25 6.59
CA ASN A 327 15.15 22.80 6.11
C ASN A 327 14.09 22.93 7.20
N LEU A 328 14.41 22.81 8.48
CA LEU A 328 13.45 23.08 9.54
C LEU A 328 13.69 24.45 10.15
N PHE A 329 12.84 25.39 9.78
CA PHE A 329 12.42 26.43 10.70
C PHE A 329 11.36 25.84 11.61
N TYR A 330 11.65 25.90 12.87
CA TYR A 330 10.89 25.35 13.93
C TYR A 330 10.09 26.46 14.58
N ASP A 331 8.77 26.39 14.50
CA ASP A 331 7.91 27.13 15.39
C ASP A 331 7.54 26.20 16.55
N TRP A 332 8.25 26.30 17.63
CA TRP A 332 7.87 25.71 18.90
C TRP A 332 7.09 26.75 19.69
N GLU A 333 5.84 26.46 19.99
CA GLU A 333 5.08 27.16 21.01
C GLU A 333 5.36 26.46 22.35
N ASP A 334 6.13 27.10 23.22
CA ASP A 334 6.37 26.62 24.56
C ASP A 334 5.10 26.77 25.43
N GLU A 335 5.12 26.27 26.67
CA GLU A 335 4.01 26.38 27.61
C GLU A 335 3.61 27.85 27.93
N ASN A 336 4.45 28.83 27.56
CA ASN A 336 4.25 30.25 27.74
C ASN A 336 3.78 30.98 26.46
N HIS A 337 3.53 30.22 25.35
CA HIS A 337 3.20 30.78 24.05
C HIS A 337 4.31 31.63 23.40
N GLU A 338 5.55 31.42 23.79
CA GLU A 338 6.70 32.01 23.12
C GLU A 338 7.18 31.11 21.99
N PHE A 339 7.32 31.69 20.78
CA PHE A 339 7.85 30.99 19.61
C PHE A 339 9.38 31.05 19.64
N ASP A 340 10.03 29.92 19.80
CA ASP A 340 11.46 29.79 19.59
C ASP A 340 11.74 29.29 18.17
N THR A 341 12.34 30.13 17.35
CA THR A 341 12.81 29.79 16.01
C THR A 341 14.26 29.34 16.11
N GLY A 342 14.51 28.05 16.16
CA GLY A 342 15.84 27.48 16.31
C GLY A 342 16.20 26.47 15.21
N PHE A 343 17.50 26.38 14.90
CA PHE A 343 18.04 25.26 14.15
C PHE A 343 18.16 24.06 15.09
N ILE A 344 17.56 22.92 14.70
CA ILE A 344 17.76 21.67 15.45
C ILE A 344 19.19 21.19 15.21
N ASP A 345 19.95 21.04 16.29
CA ASP A 345 21.28 20.45 16.25
C ASP A 345 21.23 19.03 15.64
N ASN A 346 22.27 18.67 14.88
CA ASN A 346 22.38 17.37 14.23
C ASN A 346 22.21 16.18 15.17
N GLU A 347 22.62 16.32 16.43
CA GLU A 347 22.48 15.30 17.48
C GLU A 347 21.03 15.14 17.96
N LEU A 348 20.20 16.18 17.83
CA LEU A 348 18.80 16.16 18.28
C LEU A 348 17.83 15.73 17.17
N LYS A 349 18.26 15.62 15.93
CA LYS A 349 17.39 15.32 14.76
C LYS A 349 16.61 14.01 14.88
N SER A 350 17.29 12.94 15.28
CA SER A 350 16.64 11.64 15.42
C SER A 350 15.66 11.61 16.60
N GLU A 351 15.97 12.35 17.66
CA GLU A 351 15.15 12.42 18.86
C GLU A 351 13.92 13.29 18.65
N PHE A 352 13.98 14.29 17.79
CA PHE A 352 12.87 15.19 17.48
C PHE A 352 11.60 14.45 17.05
N TRP A 353 11.70 13.59 16.02
CA TRP A 353 10.56 12.85 15.53
C TRP A 353 10.06 11.81 16.53
N LYS A 354 10.96 11.19 17.31
CA LYS A 354 10.60 10.27 18.38
C LYS A 354 9.85 10.99 19.50
N MET A 355 10.27 12.20 19.84
CA MET A 355 9.57 13.02 20.83
C MET A 355 8.16 13.39 20.33
N ARG A 356 8.02 13.86 19.09
CA ARG A 356 6.70 14.16 18.51
C ARG A 356 5.82 12.92 18.42
N TYR A 357 6.37 11.78 18.05
CA TYR A 357 5.66 10.50 18.09
C TYR A 357 5.13 10.23 19.50
N ALA A 358 5.97 10.31 20.51
CA ALA A 358 5.59 10.07 21.90
C ALA A 358 4.51 11.05 22.41
N MET A 359 4.52 12.29 21.93
CA MET A 359 3.50 13.29 22.28
C MET A 359 2.11 12.98 21.71
N PHE A 360 2.03 12.36 20.53
CA PHE A 360 0.77 12.25 19.80
C PHE A 360 0.24 10.82 19.64
N ILE A 361 1.04 9.78 19.93
CA ILE A 361 0.66 8.38 19.70
C ILE A 361 -0.61 7.98 20.46
N ASP A 362 -0.71 8.30 21.75
CA ASP A 362 -1.87 7.93 22.56
C ASP A 362 -3.14 8.60 22.03
N LYS A 363 -3.03 9.88 21.67
CA LYS A 363 -4.14 10.63 21.09
C LYS A 363 -4.57 10.06 19.74
N ALA A 364 -3.64 9.68 18.91
CA ALA A 364 -3.93 9.07 17.60
C ALA A 364 -4.66 7.72 17.75
N MET A 365 -4.28 6.92 18.74
CA MET A 365 -4.96 5.65 19.04
C MET A 365 -6.38 5.87 19.59
N GLU A 366 -6.58 6.89 20.42
CA GLU A 366 -7.92 7.28 20.88
C GLU A 366 -8.83 7.73 19.74
N GLU A 367 -8.30 8.57 18.85
CA GLU A 367 -9.03 9.08 17.69
C GLU A 367 -9.39 7.97 16.70
N GLU A 368 -8.47 7.02 16.45
CA GLU A 368 -8.75 5.84 15.61
C GLU A 368 -9.87 4.99 16.21
N LYS A 369 -9.82 4.76 17.51
CA LYS A 369 -10.86 4.00 18.23
C LYS A 369 -12.22 4.70 18.15
N ALA A 370 -12.26 6.01 18.41
CA ALA A 370 -13.47 6.80 18.29
C ALA A 370 -14.03 6.78 16.86
N TYR A 371 -13.16 6.84 15.85
CA TYR A 371 -13.55 6.79 14.44
C TYR A 371 -14.14 5.43 14.05
N ALA A 372 -13.65 4.33 14.62
CA ALA A 372 -14.16 2.99 14.35
C ALA A 372 -15.53 2.70 14.96
N GLU A 373 -15.98 3.51 15.92
CA GLU A 373 -17.29 3.39 16.59
C GLU A 373 -18.42 4.13 15.84
N TYR A 374 -18.07 4.97 14.86
CA TYR A 374 -19.01 5.66 13.96
C TYR A 374 -19.19 4.91 12.64
#